data_3895760c770056a2f56c7f7085af64de
#
_entry.id   3895760c770056a2f56c7f7085af64de
#
_cell.length_a   1.000
_cell.length_b   1.000
_cell.length_c   1.000
_cell.angle_alpha   90.00
_cell.angle_beta   90.00
_cell.angle_gamma   90.00
#
_symmetry.space_group_name_H-M   'P 1'
#
loop_
_entity.id
_entity.type
_entity.pdbx_description
1 polymer ?
#
loop_
_entity_poly.entity_id
_entity_poly.type
_entity_poly.pdbx_seq_one_letter_code
_entity_poly.pdbx_strand_id
1 'polypeptide(L)'
;MKLGIVGLPNVGKSTLFNAITNAGAESANYPFCTIEPNVGMVAVPDERLDKLAEMYHPKKKTPAVIEFVDIAGLVKGASQGAGLGNKFLENIRRTDAIVHVVRCFDDENIMHVVADASTNVPVDPLGDIETIDLELIMADLEMINRRVEKATKMAKGDKKFLHEVELFSALAKHLDAGKSARTFEVSSDDAELIATADLLSLKPIIYAANMDEDGFANQDGNQYLQQVKELADREGAQVLPICAKLEQDIAELDGEDRAMFLEELGIQESGLDRLIKCSYALLGLISFLTYGEDECRAWTIKNGTKAPQAAGKIHSDIERGFIRAETINFDDMIRCGSVAAAKEKGLLRSEGKEYVVKDGDMIYFRFNV
;
A
#
# COMPACT_ATOMS: atom_id res chain seq x y z
N MET A 1 4.71 7.41 1.66
CA MET A 1 4.13 6.17 2.21
C MET A 1 4.72 5.00 1.49
N LYS A 2 5.12 3.96 2.23
CA LYS A 2 5.98 2.89 1.73
C LYS A 2 5.29 1.54 1.91
N LEU A 3 5.27 0.73 0.85
CA LEU A 3 4.86 -0.67 0.91
C LEU A 3 6.09 -1.56 0.82
N GLY A 4 6.19 -2.52 1.74
CA GLY A 4 7.24 -3.53 1.70
C GLY A 4 6.82 -4.71 0.84
N ILE A 5 7.59 -5.03 -0.19
CA ILE A 5 7.38 -6.26 -0.96
C ILE A 5 8.16 -7.37 -0.28
N VAL A 6 7.44 -8.39 0.17
CA VAL A 6 7.99 -9.57 0.83
C VAL A 6 7.61 -10.85 0.07
N GLY A 7 8.33 -11.92 0.30
CA GLY A 7 8.07 -13.23 -0.28
C GLY A 7 9.28 -14.12 -0.11
N LEU A 8 9.05 -15.43 -0.14
CA LEU A 8 10.12 -16.42 -0.12
C LEU A 8 10.97 -16.37 -1.41
N PRO A 9 12.14 -17.02 -1.45
CA PRO A 9 12.93 -17.10 -2.67
C PRO A 9 12.13 -17.74 -3.82
N ASN A 10 12.37 -17.27 -5.04
CA ASN A 10 11.80 -17.81 -6.29
C ASN A 10 10.28 -17.71 -6.45
N VAL A 11 9.62 -16.85 -5.72
CA VAL A 11 8.16 -16.59 -5.86
C VAL A 11 7.83 -15.51 -6.92
N GLY A 12 8.85 -14.92 -7.57
CA GLY A 12 8.67 -13.83 -8.55
C GLY A 12 8.77 -12.42 -7.95
N LYS A 13 9.20 -12.30 -6.69
CA LYS A 13 9.34 -11.01 -5.99
C LYS A 13 10.19 -9.99 -6.75
N SER A 14 11.39 -10.39 -7.17
CA SER A 14 12.32 -9.51 -7.90
C SER A 14 11.81 -9.16 -9.30
N THR A 15 11.11 -10.08 -9.97
CA THR A 15 10.47 -9.83 -11.26
C THR A 15 9.38 -8.74 -11.11
N LEU A 16 8.51 -8.87 -10.11
CA LEU A 16 7.50 -7.87 -9.82
C LEU A 16 8.13 -6.52 -9.46
N PHE A 17 9.17 -6.52 -8.62
CA PHE A 17 9.85 -5.28 -8.24
C PHE A 17 10.52 -4.60 -9.45
N ASN A 18 11.10 -5.36 -10.37
CA ASN A 18 11.66 -4.83 -11.62
C ASN A 18 10.56 -4.22 -12.50
N ALA A 19 9.40 -4.86 -12.64
CA ALA A 19 8.25 -4.29 -13.35
C ALA A 19 7.83 -2.96 -12.73
N ILE A 20 7.76 -2.87 -11.39
CA ILE A 20 7.47 -1.65 -10.65
C ILE A 20 8.52 -0.57 -10.95
N THR A 21 9.80 -0.89 -10.90
CA THR A 21 10.87 0.10 -11.13
C THR A 21 10.93 0.55 -12.57
N ASN A 22 10.68 -0.32 -13.54
CA ASN A 22 10.62 0.04 -14.96
C ASN A 22 9.45 0.99 -15.23
N ALA A 23 8.25 0.68 -14.72
CA ALA A 23 7.09 1.57 -14.81
C ALA A 23 7.33 2.90 -14.07
N GLY A 24 8.19 2.91 -13.05
CA GLY A 24 8.59 4.09 -12.29
C GLY A 24 9.69 4.93 -12.92
N ALA A 25 10.34 4.47 -13.99
CA ALA A 25 11.45 5.20 -14.62
C ALA A 25 11.03 6.59 -15.13
N GLU A 26 9.80 6.73 -15.59
CA GLU A 26 9.22 8.03 -15.96
C GLU A 26 9.01 8.96 -14.75
N SER A 27 8.74 8.39 -13.56
CA SER A 27 8.52 9.15 -12.33
C SER A 27 9.82 9.62 -11.66
N ALA A 28 10.99 9.10 -12.05
CA ALA A 28 12.31 9.54 -11.55
C ALA A 28 12.62 11.01 -11.88
N ASN A 29 11.90 11.60 -12.83
CA ASN A 29 12.01 13.01 -13.20
C ASN A 29 11.23 13.97 -12.28
N TYR A 30 10.51 13.46 -11.28
CA TYR A 30 9.78 14.32 -10.35
C TYR A 30 10.70 14.90 -9.28
N PRO A 31 10.54 16.20 -8.91
CA PRO A 31 11.31 16.83 -7.85
C PRO A 31 11.15 16.08 -6.52
N PHE A 32 12.26 15.88 -5.81
CA PHE A 32 12.35 15.20 -4.50
C PHE A 32 12.36 13.66 -4.54
N CYS A 33 12.51 13.01 -5.70
CA CYS A 33 12.76 11.58 -5.78
C CYS A 33 14.26 11.32 -5.54
N THR A 34 14.62 10.78 -4.39
CA THR A 34 15.94 10.19 -4.14
C THR A 34 15.95 8.75 -4.67
N ILE A 35 16.90 8.42 -5.52
CA ILE A 35 17.11 7.05 -5.99
C ILE A 35 17.81 6.30 -4.85
N GLU A 36 17.06 5.58 -4.04
CA GLU A 36 17.62 4.65 -3.05
C GLU A 36 17.63 3.22 -3.65
N PRO A 37 18.69 2.43 -3.43
CA PRO A 37 18.70 1.03 -3.81
C PRO A 37 17.51 0.31 -3.18
N ASN A 38 16.82 -0.53 -3.92
CA ASN A 38 15.65 -1.29 -3.48
C ASN A 38 14.39 -0.46 -3.15
N VAL A 39 14.29 0.78 -3.63
CA VAL A 39 13.06 1.60 -3.57
C VAL A 39 12.60 1.93 -4.98
N GLY A 40 11.39 1.49 -5.31
CA GLY A 40 10.68 1.82 -6.55
C GLY A 40 9.62 2.89 -6.27
N MET A 41 9.66 4.00 -7.01
CA MET A 41 8.61 5.04 -6.97
C MET A 41 7.75 4.92 -8.21
N VAL A 42 6.44 4.83 -8.03
CA VAL A 42 5.50 4.64 -9.13
C VAL A 42 4.40 5.69 -9.09
N ALA A 43 4.03 6.19 -10.26
CA ALA A 43 2.87 7.06 -10.40
C ALA A 43 1.58 6.29 -10.09
N VAL A 44 0.68 6.92 -9.36
CA VAL A 44 -0.68 6.39 -9.15
C VAL A 44 -1.51 6.74 -10.38
N PRO A 45 -2.03 5.74 -11.13
CA PRO A 45 -2.88 5.99 -12.27
C PRO A 45 -4.15 6.73 -11.85
N ASP A 46 -4.41 7.90 -12.45
CA ASP A 46 -5.59 8.72 -12.15
C ASP A 46 -6.11 9.40 -13.42
N GLU A 47 -7.15 8.82 -14.03
CA GLU A 47 -7.80 9.35 -15.22
C GLU A 47 -8.33 10.78 -15.04
N ARG A 48 -8.60 11.19 -13.80
CA ARG A 48 -9.06 12.56 -13.51
C ARG A 48 -7.98 13.58 -13.80
N LEU A 49 -6.73 13.23 -13.46
CA LEU A 49 -5.58 14.08 -13.77
C LEU A 49 -5.32 14.17 -15.26
N ASP A 50 -5.54 13.08 -16.01
CA ASP A 50 -5.39 13.04 -17.47
C ASP A 50 -6.41 13.96 -18.13
N LYS A 51 -7.69 13.85 -17.75
CA LYS A 51 -8.77 14.72 -18.25
C LYS A 51 -8.53 16.19 -17.91
N LEU A 52 -7.98 16.50 -16.72
CA LEU A 52 -7.60 17.87 -16.38
C LEU A 52 -6.44 18.39 -17.24
N ALA A 53 -5.46 17.55 -17.54
CA ALA A 53 -4.36 17.90 -18.42
C ALA A 53 -4.85 18.18 -19.86
N GLU A 54 -5.82 17.42 -20.36
CA GLU A 54 -6.48 17.69 -21.64
C GLU A 54 -7.26 19.02 -21.64
N MET A 55 -7.89 19.39 -20.52
CA MET A 55 -8.68 20.63 -20.41
C MET A 55 -7.81 21.89 -20.30
N TYR A 56 -6.73 21.82 -19.51
CA TYR A 56 -5.91 22.98 -19.16
C TYR A 56 -4.64 23.10 -19.98
N HIS A 57 -4.23 22.04 -20.72
CA HIS A 57 -2.96 21.96 -21.46
C HIS A 57 -1.77 22.48 -20.64
N PRO A 58 -1.55 21.94 -19.42
CA PRO A 58 -0.54 22.45 -18.51
C PRO A 58 0.87 22.22 -19.04
N LYS A 59 1.81 23.07 -18.64
CA LYS A 59 3.24 22.86 -18.92
C LYS A 59 3.76 21.58 -18.24
N LYS A 60 3.12 21.17 -17.13
CA LYS A 60 3.50 20.00 -16.34
C LYS A 60 2.28 19.26 -15.81
N LYS A 61 2.29 17.93 -15.96
CA LYS A 61 1.37 17.00 -15.32
C LYS A 61 2.13 16.21 -14.23
N THR A 62 1.68 16.27 -12.99
CA THR A 62 2.35 15.61 -11.85
C THR A 62 1.37 14.67 -11.14
N PRO A 63 1.48 13.34 -11.31
CA PRO A 63 0.64 12.38 -10.61
C PRO A 63 1.02 12.27 -9.12
N ALA A 64 0.12 11.69 -8.34
CA ALA A 64 0.46 11.16 -7.03
C ALA A 64 1.46 10.01 -7.18
N VAL A 65 2.29 9.77 -6.18
CA VAL A 65 3.27 8.68 -6.21
C VAL A 65 3.19 7.83 -4.95
N ILE A 66 3.51 6.54 -5.10
CA ILE A 66 3.63 5.57 -4.01
C ILE A 66 5.00 4.90 -4.08
N GLU A 67 5.55 4.55 -2.92
CA GLU A 67 6.87 3.93 -2.81
C GLU A 67 6.72 2.45 -2.50
N PHE A 68 7.41 1.61 -3.27
CA PHE A 68 7.59 0.20 -3.00
C PHE A 68 9.03 -0.08 -2.58
N VAL A 69 9.22 -0.88 -1.55
CA VAL A 69 10.54 -1.25 -1.03
C VAL A 69 10.72 -2.75 -1.21
N ASP A 70 11.74 -3.14 -1.98
CA ASP A 70 12.11 -4.56 -2.07
C ASP A 70 12.80 -4.99 -0.77
N ILE A 71 12.10 -5.81 0.00
CA ILE A 71 12.64 -6.37 1.23
C ILE A 71 13.25 -7.72 0.92
N ALA A 72 14.57 -7.83 1.14
CA ALA A 72 15.32 -9.06 0.88
C ALA A 72 14.62 -10.27 1.54
N GLY A 73 14.56 -11.39 0.81
CA GLY A 73 13.80 -12.58 1.21
C GLY A 73 14.16 -13.08 2.60
N LEU A 74 13.17 -13.62 3.26
CA LEU A 74 13.27 -14.21 4.59
C LEU A 74 14.15 -15.46 4.54
N VAL A 75 15.05 -15.60 5.50
CA VAL A 75 15.66 -16.88 5.89
C VAL A 75 15.01 -17.29 7.20
N LYS A 76 14.47 -18.50 7.29
CA LYS A 76 13.84 -19.06 8.50
C LYS A 76 14.73 -18.86 9.72
N GLY A 77 14.12 -18.44 10.85
CA GLY A 77 14.86 -18.12 12.07
C GLY A 77 15.30 -16.65 12.16
N ALA A 78 14.69 -15.78 11.35
CA ALA A 78 14.95 -14.35 11.34
C ALA A 78 14.73 -13.70 12.72
N SER A 79 13.70 -14.13 13.44
CA SER A 79 13.37 -13.66 14.79
C SER A 79 14.33 -14.17 15.87
N GLN A 80 15.09 -15.26 15.61
CA GLN A 80 16.03 -15.86 16.57
C GLN A 80 17.46 -15.29 16.53
N GLY A 81 17.69 -14.16 15.83
CA GLY A 81 18.91 -13.38 15.94
C GLY A 81 20.03 -13.67 14.95
N ALA A 82 19.78 -14.40 13.87
CA ALA A 82 20.70 -14.42 12.72
C ALA A 82 20.64 -13.06 12.01
N GLY A 83 21.76 -12.35 11.87
CA GLY A 83 21.85 -10.93 11.51
C GLY A 83 21.07 -10.48 10.25
N LEU A 84 20.76 -11.36 9.30
CA LEU A 84 19.92 -11.07 8.14
C LEU A 84 18.44 -10.97 8.49
N GLY A 85 17.97 -11.73 9.47
CA GLY A 85 16.57 -11.72 9.89
C GLY A 85 16.18 -10.44 10.61
N ASN A 86 17.04 -9.88 11.44
CA ASN A 86 16.80 -8.62 12.11
C ASN A 86 16.66 -7.46 11.08
N LYS A 87 17.45 -7.49 10.00
CA LYS A 87 17.33 -6.51 8.91
C LYS A 87 15.99 -6.62 8.17
N PHE A 88 15.51 -7.86 7.93
CA PHE A 88 14.20 -8.09 7.33
C PHE A 88 13.09 -7.46 8.16
N LEU A 89 13.02 -7.78 9.46
CA LEU A 89 12.03 -7.23 10.38
C LEU A 89 12.13 -5.70 10.51
N GLU A 90 13.36 -5.15 10.55
CA GLU A 90 13.59 -3.70 10.59
C GLU A 90 13.09 -3.02 9.31
N ASN A 91 13.32 -3.60 8.14
CA ASN A 91 12.83 -3.07 6.88
C ASN A 91 11.29 -3.08 6.82
N ILE A 92 10.64 -4.16 7.26
CA ILE A 92 9.16 -4.21 7.36
C ILE A 92 8.67 -3.14 8.34
N ARG A 93 9.33 -2.93 9.46
CA ARG A 93 8.93 -1.90 10.45
C ARG A 93 8.84 -0.51 9.83
N ARG A 94 9.71 -0.20 8.86
CA ARG A 94 9.76 1.11 8.16
C ARG A 94 8.70 1.27 7.07
N THR A 95 7.89 0.26 6.81
CA THR A 95 6.82 0.31 5.81
C THR A 95 5.46 0.50 6.46
N ASP A 96 4.51 1.06 5.69
CA ASP A 96 3.14 1.32 6.17
C ASP A 96 2.21 0.12 5.93
N ALA A 97 2.50 -0.71 4.91
CA ALA A 97 1.77 -1.92 4.55
C ALA A 97 2.70 -2.94 3.87
N ILE A 98 2.20 -4.15 3.67
CA ILE A 98 2.95 -5.28 3.10
C ILE A 98 2.27 -5.74 1.80
N VAL A 99 3.06 -5.95 0.75
CA VAL A 99 2.71 -6.73 -0.44
C VAL A 99 3.42 -8.06 -0.33
N HIS A 100 2.69 -9.10 -0.05
CA HIS A 100 3.23 -10.46 0.08
C HIS A 100 3.08 -11.19 -1.24
N VAL A 101 4.18 -11.39 -1.96
CA VAL A 101 4.22 -12.14 -3.22
C VAL A 101 4.21 -13.62 -2.89
N VAL A 102 3.19 -14.31 -3.37
CA VAL A 102 2.94 -15.73 -3.11
C VAL A 102 2.98 -16.50 -4.43
N ARG A 103 3.74 -17.59 -4.49
CA ARG A 103 3.83 -18.42 -5.69
C ARG A 103 2.58 -19.28 -5.86
N CYS A 104 1.88 -19.10 -6.97
CA CYS A 104 0.66 -19.82 -7.33
C CYS A 104 0.78 -20.51 -8.71
N PHE A 105 1.95 -21.05 -9.03
CA PHE A 105 2.23 -21.77 -10.28
C PHE A 105 3.28 -22.86 -10.07
N ASP A 106 3.23 -23.89 -10.88
CA ASP A 106 4.25 -24.94 -10.95
C ASP A 106 5.21 -24.66 -12.11
N ASP A 107 6.50 -24.79 -11.85
CA ASP A 107 7.55 -24.76 -12.88
C ASP A 107 8.68 -25.68 -12.43
N GLU A 108 8.97 -26.71 -13.22
CA GLU A 108 10.00 -27.71 -12.93
C GLU A 108 11.43 -27.11 -12.94
N ASN A 109 11.62 -25.98 -13.62
CA ASN A 109 12.91 -25.29 -13.71
C ASN A 109 13.14 -24.32 -12.55
N ILE A 110 12.10 -24.00 -11.77
CA ILE A 110 12.15 -23.08 -10.66
C ILE A 110 11.96 -23.84 -9.35
N MET A 111 13.06 -24.03 -8.61
CA MET A 111 13.00 -24.72 -7.32
C MET A 111 12.10 -23.95 -6.34
N HIS A 112 11.16 -24.65 -5.70
CA HIS A 112 10.44 -24.15 -4.55
C HIS A 112 11.33 -24.34 -3.32
N VAL A 113 11.80 -23.24 -2.74
CA VAL A 113 12.72 -23.25 -1.60
C VAL A 113 11.93 -23.02 -0.33
N VAL A 114 11.69 -24.09 0.42
CA VAL A 114 11.32 -24.00 1.83
C VAL A 114 12.60 -23.94 2.66
N ALA A 115 12.64 -23.12 3.65
CA ALA A 115 13.81 -22.62 4.39
C ALA A 115 14.93 -23.61 4.79
N ASP A 116 14.73 -24.93 4.72
CA ASP A 116 15.72 -25.95 5.08
C ASP A 116 15.85 -27.10 4.05
N ALA A 117 15.14 -27.05 2.93
CA ALA A 117 15.15 -28.18 2.00
C ALA A 117 16.10 -27.96 0.83
N SER A 118 17.15 -28.74 0.76
CA SER A 118 17.98 -28.95 -0.42
C SER A 118 17.26 -29.78 -1.51
N THR A 119 15.97 -30.06 -1.36
CA THR A 119 15.15 -30.88 -2.26
C THR A 119 13.99 -30.03 -2.79
N ASN A 120 13.62 -30.27 -4.05
CA ASN A 120 12.46 -29.64 -4.66
C ASN A 120 11.18 -30.10 -3.93
N VAL A 121 10.51 -29.16 -3.24
CA VAL A 121 9.29 -29.42 -2.49
C VAL A 121 8.12 -28.94 -3.35
N PRO A 122 6.94 -29.59 -3.33
CA PRO A 122 5.75 -29.09 -4.01
C PRO A 122 5.42 -27.64 -3.60
N VAL A 123 4.84 -26.88 -4.50
CA VAL A 123 4.37 -25.51 -4.23
C VAL A 123 3.30 -25.56 -3.16
N ASP A 124 3.48 -24.78 -2.10
CA ASP A 124 2.55 -24.67 -0.97
C ASP A 124 2.37 -23.19 -0.59
N PRO A 125 1.43 -22.48 -1.24
CA PRO A 125 1.23 -21.05 -0.98
C PRO A 125 0.83 -20.75 0.47
N LEU A 126 0.09 -21.65 1.13
CA LEU A 126 -0.31 -21.45 2.53
C LEU A 126 0.88 -21.60 3.48
N GLY A 127 1.73 -22.60 3.26
CA GLY A 127 2.96 -22.78 4.03
C GLY A 127 3.96 -21.63 3.83
N ASP A 128 4.02 -21.08 2.62
CA ASP A 128 4.84 -19.90 2.31
C ASP A 128 4.36 -18.67 3.10
N ILE A 129 3.05 -18.44 3.15
CA ILE A 129 2.43 -17.34 3.91
C ILE A 129 2.67 -17.55 5.41
N GLU A 130 2.39 -18.75 5.93
CA GLU A 130 2.58 -19.09 7.34
C GLU A 130 4.03 -18.87 7.79
N THR A 131 5.00 -19.22 6.94
CA THR A 131 6.43 -19.03 7.24
C THR A 131 6.77 -17.56 7.48
N ILE A 132 6.28 -16.64 6.67
CA ILE A 132 6.52 -15.21 6.86
C ILE A 132 5.72 -14.66 8.05
N ASP A 133 4.44 -15.04 8.16
CA ASP A 133 3.58 -14.55 9.23
C ASP A 133 4.12 -14.99 10.62
N LEU A 134 4.60 -16.22 10.77
CA LEU A 134 5.19 -16.69 12.02
C LEU A 134 6.39 -15.84 12.46
N GLU A 135 7.27 -15.43 11.55
CA GLU A 135 8.40 -14.56 11.90
C GLU A 135 7.94 -13.17 12.38
N LEU A 136 6.90 -12.60 11.76
CA LEU A 136 6.31 -11.33 12.21
C LEU A 136 5.65 -11.48 13.58
N ILE A 137 4.89 -12.56 13.77
CA ILE A 137 4.19 -12.89 15.03
C ILE A 137 5.18 -13.09 16.16
N MET A 138 6.25 -13.85 15.94
CA MET A 138 7.27 -14.10 16.98
C MET A 138 7.96 -12.80 17.41
N ALA A 139 8.30 -11.92 16.47
CA ALA A 139 8.88 -10.61 16.78
C ALA A 139 7.91 -9.73 17.59
N ASP A 140 6.62 -9.75 17.23
CA ASP A 140 5.58 -9.03 17.96
C ASP A 140 5.34 -9.60 19.35
N LEU A 141 5.29 -10.93 19.48
CA LEU A 141 5.11 -11.61 20.76
C LEU A 141 6.22 -11.24 21.76
N GLU A 142 7.47 -11.21 21.30
CA GLU A 142 8.58 -10.79 22.15
C GLU A 142 8.40 -9.34 22.64
N MET A 143 8.00 -8.45 21.75
CA MET A 143 7.78 -7.05 22.10
C MET A 143 6.59 -6.88 23.04
N ILE A 144 5.48 -7.57 22.80
CA ILE A 144 4.28 -7.51 23.64
C ILE A 144 4.55 -8.08 25.03
N ASN A 145 5.29 -9.18 25.16
CA ASN A 145 5.66 -9.72 26.46
C ASN A 145 6.46 -8.71 27.30
N ARG A 146 7.43 -8.02 26.70
CA ARG A 146 8.16 -6.93 27.37
C ARG A 146 7.24 -5.79 27.80
N ARG A 147 6.24 -5.44 26.98
CA ARG A 147 5.25 -4.40 27.28
C ARG A 147 4.35 -4.81 28.46
N VAL A 148 3.87 -6.06 28.48
CA VAL A 148 3.08 -6.63 29.59
C VAL A 148 3.87 -6.59 30.92
N GLU A 149 5.15 -7.01 30.90
CA GLU A 149 6.00 -6.94 32.11
C GLU A 149 6.13 -5.50 32.62
N LYS A 150 6.36 -4.54 31.75
CA LYS A 150 6.47 -3.12 32.09
C LYS A 150 5.16 -2.59 32.67
N ALA A 151 4.03 -2.83 31.98
CA ALA A 151 2.71 -2.42 32.44
C ALA A 151 2.34 -3.04 33.80
N THR A 152 2.65 -4.32 33.99
CA THR A 152 2.44 -5.03 35.27
C THR A 152 3.22 -4.39 36.41
N LYS A 153 4.47 -3.98 36.19
CA LYS A 153 5.26 -3.25 37.20
C LYS A 153 4.63 -1.88 37.52
N MET A 154 4.14 -1.17 36.53
CA MET A 154 3.49 0.15 36.68
C MET A 154 2.13 0.02 37.39
N ALA A 155 1.36 -1.02 37.11
CA ALA A 155 0.06 -1.30 37.73
C ALA A 155 0.12 -1.51 39.26
N LYS A 156 1.28 -1.91 39.80
CA LYS A 156 1.48 -2.01 41.27
C LYS A 156 1.41 -0.65 41.98
N GLY A 157 1.78 0.43 41.26
CA GLY A 157 1.73 1.80 41.79
C GLY A 157 0.51 2.61 41.31
N ASP A 158 -0.03 2.28 40.15
CA ASP A 158 -1.12 3.04 39.55
C ASP A 158 -2.07 2.09 38.80
N LYS A 159 -3.29 1.94 39.32
CA LYS A 159 -4.31 1.01 38.77
C LYS A 159 -4.77 1.35 37.34
N LYS A 160 -4.48 2.53 36.83
CA LYS A 160 -4.82 2.89 35.42
C LYS A 160 -4.14 1.97 34.39
N PHE A 161 -3.01 1.34 34.72
CA PHE A 161 -2.30 0.41 33.87
C PHE A 161 -2.89 -1.01 33.84
N LEU A 162 -3.89 -1.33 34.69
CA LEU A 162 -4.50 -2.66 34.74
C LEU A 162 -5.16 -3.01 33.40
N HIS A 163 -5.85 -2.08 32.77
CA HIS A 163 -6.46 -2.30 31.46
C HIS A 163 -5.41 -2.61 30.38
N GLU A 164 -4.29 -1.89 30.39
CA GLU A 164 -3.17 -2.17 29.46
C GLU A 164 -2.59 -3.59 29.68
N VAL A 165 -2.46 -4.03 30.93
CA VAL A 165 -2.01 -5.39 31.26
C VAL A 165 -2.98 -6.44 30.72
N GLU A 166 -4.27 -6.26 30.93
CA GLU A 166 -5.31 -7.20 30.48
C GLU A 166 -5.31 -7.30 28.95
N LEU A 167 -5.36 -6.15 28.25
CA LEU A 167 -5.40 -6.07 26.81
C LEU A 167 -4.17 -6.74 26.15
N PHE A 168 -2.97 -6.32 26.54
CA PHE A 168 -1.75 -6.88 25.95
C PHE A 168 -1.48 -8.32 26.38
N SER A 169 -1.96 -8.78 27.55
CA SER A 169 -1.89 -10.20 27.91
C SER A 169 -2.83 -11.04 27.04
N ALA A 170 -4.01 -10.53 26.68
CA ALA A 170 -4.90 -11.19 25.75
C ALA A 170 -4.30 -11.25 24.34
N LEU A 171 -3.71 -10.15 23.87
CA LEU A 171 -3.01 -10.11 22.57
C LEU A 171 -1.79 -11.06 22.56
N ALA A 172 -1.01 -11.13 23.65
CA ALA A 172 0.11 -12.08 23.77
C ALA A 172 -0.35 -13.54 23.59
N LYS A 173 -1.47 -13.91 24.20
CA LYS A 173 -2.05 -15.26 24.04
C LYS A 173 -2.52 -15.53 22.60
N HIS A 174 -3.06 -14.51 21.94
CA HIS A 174 -3.49 -14.60 20.53
C HIS A 174 -2.29 -14.84 19.60
N LEU A 175 -1.21 -14.07 19.79
CA LEU A 175 0.05 -14.21 19.06
C LEU A 175 0.73 -15.56 19.35
N ASP A 176 0.75 -16.02 20.60
CA ASP A 176 1.33 -17.31 21.03
C ASP A 176 0.59 -18.50 20.40
N ALA A 177 -0.70 -18.32 20.07
CA ALA A 177 -1.49 -19.29 19.31
C ALA A 177 -1.20 -19.27 17.79
N GLY A 178 -0.17 -18.54 17.32
CA GLY A 178 0.19 -18.42 15.92
C GLY A 178 -0.74 -17.55 15.09
N LYS A 179 -1.52 -16.67 15.71
CA LYS A 179 -2.48 -15.80 15.01
C LYS A 179 -1.91 -14.38 14.91
N SER A 180 -1.99 -13.79 13.72
CA SER A 180 -1.52 -12.42 13.48
C SER A 180 -2.32 -11.38 14.29
N ALA A 181 -1.69 -10.26 14.65
CA ALA A 181 -2.37 -9.19 15.36
C ALA A 181 -3.54 -8.58 14.54
N ARG A 182 -3.52 -8.71 13.21
CA ARG A 182 -4.62 -8.28 12.32
C ARG A 182 -5.95 -8.97 12.65
N THR A 183 -5.90 -10.21 13.13
CA THR A 183 -7.09 -11.02 13.44
C THR A 183 -7.54 -10.92 14.90
N PHE A 184 -6.91 -10.04 15.67
CA PHE A 184 -7.28 -9.81 17.07
C PHE A 184 -8.44 -8.81 17.15
N GLU A 185 -9.60 -9.28 17.61
CA GLU A 185 -10.82 -8.45 17.74
C GLU A 185 -10.73 -7.57 18.98
N VAL A 186 -10.94 -6.26 18.78
CA VAL A 186 -10.88 -5.26 19.85
C VAL A 186 -11.91 -4.14 19.65
N SER A 187 -12.20 -3.42 20.72
CA SER A 187 -12.95 -2.16 20.67
C SER A 187 -12.16 -1.06 19.93
N SER A 188 -12.84 0.00 19.47
CA SER A 188 -12.18 1.15 18.85
C SER A 188 -11.14 1.80 19.76
N ASP A 189 -11.46 1.93 21.06
CA ASP A 189 -10.58 2.56 22.04
C ASP A 189 -9.31 1.69 22.28
N ASP A 190 -9.48 0.38 22.34
CA ASP A 190 -8.37 -0.57 22.47
C ASP A 190 -7.53 -0.65 21.21
N ALA A 191 -8.11 -0.47 20.02
CA ALA A 191 -7.38 -0.44 18.75
C ALA A 191 -6.37 0.72 18.73
N GLU A 192 -6.73 1.90 19.24
CA GLU A 192 -5.81 3.03 19.38
C GLU A 192 -4.62 2.68 20.31
N LEU A 193 -4.89 2.00 21.41
CA LEU A 193 -3.86 1.57 22.36
C LEU A 193 -2.92 0.52 21.74
N ILE A 194 -3.48 -0.47 21.01
CA ILE A 194 -2.69 -1.49 20.29
C ILE A 194 -1.82 -0.85 19.20
N ALA A 195 -2.35 0.14 18.46
CA ALA A 195 -1.61 0.85 17.43
C ALA A 195 -0.33 1.53 17.96
N THR A 196 -0.28 1.87 19.27
CA THR A 196 0.93 2.41 19.90
C THR A 196 2.07 1.39 20.03
N ALA A 197 1.81 0.10 19.79
CA ALA A 197 2.82 -0.95 19.88
C ALA A 197 3.61 -1.15 18.58
N ASP A 198 3.16 -0.54 17.44
CA ASP A 198 3.83 -0.63 16.13
C ASP A 198 4.14 -2.09 15.72
N LEU A 199 3.10 -2.94 15.77
CA LEU A 199 3.21 -4.36 15.50
C LEU A 199 3.37 -4.64 14.01
N LEU A 200 4.24 -5.60 13.69
CA LEU A 200 4.52 -6.02 12.31
C LEU A 200 3.35 -6.81 11.72
N SER A 201 2.80 -7.76 12.50
CA SER A 201 1.67 -8.59 12.08
C SER A 201 0.32 -7.87 12.13
N LEU A 202 0.29 -6.59 12.57
CA LEU A 202 -0.88 -5.71 12.49
C LEU A 202 -0.91 -4.91 11.18
N LYS A 203 0.22 -4.80 10.46
CA LYS A 203 0.28 -4.03 9.22
C LYS A 203 -0.71 -4.57 8.20
N PRO A 204 -1.41 -3.67 7.45
CA PRO A 204 -2.26 -4.07 6.35
C PRO A 204 -1.48 -4.87 5.31
N ILE A 205 -2.11 -5.88 4.69
CA ILE A 205 -1.46 -6.79 3.74
C ILE A 205 -2.28 -6.97 2.46
N ILE A 206 -1.57 -7.09 1.33
CA ILE A 206 -2.10 -7.58 0.05
C ILE A 206 -1.33 -8.84 -0.29
N TYR A 207 -2.02 -9.92 -0.56
CA TYR A 207 -1.44 -11.12 -1.15
C TYR A 207 -1.40 -10.96 -2.67
N ALA A 208 -0.21 -10.77 -3.23
CA ALA A 208 0.03 -10.77 -4.67
C ALA A 208 0.24 -12.23 -5.12
N ALA A 209 -0.85 -12.88 -5.54
CA ALA A 209 -0.85 -14.26 -6.00
C ALA A 209 -0.20 -14.33 -7.40
N ASN A 210 1.09 -14.64 -7.44
CA ASN A 210 1.86 -14.69 -8.68
C ASN A 210 1.66 -16.03 -9.39
N MET A 211 1.12 -15.96 -10.60
CA MET A 211 0.81 -17.09 -11.47
C MET A 211 1.68 -17.04 -12.74
N ASP A 212 1.74 -18.16 -13.44
CA ASP A 212 2.18 -18.20 -14.83
C ASP A 212 1.10 -17.63 -15.77
N GLU A 213 1.42 -17.51 -17.04
CA GLU A 213 0.52 -16.93 -18.05
C GLU A 213 -0.78 -17.74 -18.18
N ASP A 214 -0.68 -19.10 -18.20
CA ASP A 214 -1.83 -19.99 -18.31
C ASP A 214 -2.75 -19.90 -17.06
N GLY A 215 -2.16 -19.91 -15.88
CA GLY A 215 -2.88 -19.75 -14.61
C GLY A 215 -3.52 -18.38 -14.49
N PHE A 216 -2.88 -17.31 -14.99
CA PHE A 216 -3.43 -15.98 -15.02
C PHE A 216 -4.63 -15.85 -15.98
N ALA A 217 -4.55 -16.50 -17.15
CA ALA A 217 -5.66 -16.55 -18.10
C ALA A 217 -6.84 -17.40 -17.58
N ASN A 218 -6.60 -18.43 -16.74
CA ASN A 218 -7.61 -19.32 -16.19
C ASN A 218 -7.62 -19.31 -14.65
N GLN A 219 -7.89 -18.16 -14.05
CA GLN A 219 -7.86 -17.94 -12.60
C GLN A 219 -8.81 -18.86 -11.81
N ASP A 220 -9.98 -19.18 -12.37
CA ASP A 220 -10.98 -20.03 -11.70
C ASP A 220 -10.50 -21.47 -11.56
N GLY A 221 -9.64 -21.95 -12.44
CA GLY A 221 -9.03 -23.28 -12.40
C GLY A 221 -7.79 -23.39 -11.52
N ASN A 222 -7.24 -22.27 -11.04
CA ASN A 222 -6.03 -22.27 -10.24
C ASN A 222 -6.33 -22.56 -8.76
N GLN A 223 -6.00 -23.78 -8.32
CA GLN A 223 -6.26 -24.22 -6.95
C GLN A 223 -5.43 -23.45 -5.90
N TYR A 224 -4.21 -23.05 -6.22
CA TYR A 224 -3.35 -22.25 -5.34
C TYR A 224 -3.98 -20.88 -5.06
N LEU A 225 -4.49 -20.23 -6.12
CA LEU A 225 -5.19 -18.96 -5.99
C LEU A 225 -6.44 -19.08 -5.08
N GLN A 226 -7.21 -20.17 -5.23
CA GLN A 226 -8.39 -20.38 -4.40
C GLN A 226 -8.03 -20.54 -2.92
N GLN A 227 -6.96 -21.29 -2.61
CA GLN A 227 -6.45 -21.44 -1.25
C GLN A 227 -6.06 -20.09 -0.64
N VAL A 228 -5.34 -19.25 -1.40
CA VAL A 228 -4.94 -17.92 -0.94
C VAL A 228 -6.16 -17.01 -0.72
N LYS A 229 -7.17 -17.07 -1.59
CA LYS A 229 -8.43 -16.32 -1.43
C LYS A 229 -9.16 -16.72 -0.15
N GLU A 230 -9.29 -18.01 0.13
CA GLU A 230 -9.94 -18.51 1.35
C GLU A 230 -9.21 -18.08 2.64
N LEU A 231 -7.88 -18.03 2.61
CA LEU A 231 -7.09 -17.50 3.73
C LEU A 231 -7.34 -16.01 3.91
N ALA A 232 -7.23 -15.25 2.83
CA ALA A 232 -7.38 -13.80 2.85
C ALA A 232 -8.77 -13.37 3.33
N ASP A 233 -9.84 -14.07 2.91
CA ASP A 233 -11.21 -13.82 3.37
C ASP A 233 -11.34 -14.00 4.89
N ARG A 234 -10.66 -14.99 5.47
CA ARG A 234 -10.63 -15.20 6.92
C ARG A 234 -9.89 -14.12 7.68
N GLU A 235 -8.89 -13.51 7.05
CA GLU A 235 -8.07 -12.46 7.65
C GLU A 235 -8.56 -11.04 7.33
N GLY A 236 -9.55 -10.90 6.45
CA GLY A 236 -9.98 -9.60 5.94
C GLY A 236 -8.93 -8.93 5.05
N ALA A 237 -8.03 -9.71 4.45
CA ALA A 237 -6.98 -9.24 3.55
C ALA A 237 -7.43 -9.25 2.09
N GLN A 238 -6.71 -8.52 1.23
CA GLN A 238 -6.97 -8.51 -0.21
C GLN A 238 -6.05 -9.49 -0.94
N VAL A 239 -6.59 -10.15 -1.99
CA VAL A 239 -5.81 -10.97 -2.92
C VAL A 239 -5.83 -10.31 -4.28
N LEU A 240 -4.65 -10.16 -4.85
CA LEU A 240 -4.47 -9.66 -6.20
C LEU A 240 -3.81 -10.73 -7.07
N PRO A 241 -4.56 -11.33 -8.02
CA PRO A 241 -3.99 -12.19 -9.05
C PRO A 241 -3.07 -11.37 -9.96
N ILE A 242 -1.82 -11.81 -10.13
CA ILE A 242 -0.83 -11.19 -11.01
C ILE A 242 -0.05 -12.26 -11.77
N CYS A 243 0.54 -11.88 -12.90
CA CYS A 243 1.61 -12.62 -13.55
C CYS A 243 2.83 -11.69 -13.65
N ALA A 244 3.79 -11.83 -12.73
CA ALA A 244 4.93 -10.91 -12.64
C ALA A 244 5.75 -10.83 -13.94
N LYS A 245 5.76 -11.90 -14.74
CA LYS A 245 6.40 -11.94 -16.05
C LYS A 245 5.68 -11.05 -17.05
N LEU A 246 4.35 -11.20 -17.18
CA LEU A 246 3.53 -10.32 -18.04
C LEU A 246 3.63 -8.86 -17.61
N GLU A 247 3.67 -8.59 -16.31
CA GLU A 247 3.83 -7.22 -15.81
C GLU A 247 5.17 -6.61 -16.21
N GLN A 248 6.24 -7.41 -16.25
CA GLN A 248 7.53 -6.97 -16.74
C GLN A 248 7.49 -6.65 -18.23
N ASP A 249 6.86 -7.50 -19.04
CA ASP A 249 6.72 -7.29 -20.49
C ASP A 249 5.85 -6.04 -20.76
N ILE A 250 4.74 -5.85 -20.03
CA ILE A 250 3.87 -4.66 -20.13
C ILE A 250 4.62 -3.38 -19.74
N ALA A 251 5.49 -3.45 -18.72
CA ALA A 251 6.25 -2.29 -18.25
C ALA A 251 7.35 -1.82 -19.23
N GLU A 252 7.70 -2.63 -20.23
CA GLU A 252 8.62 -2.28 -21.31
C GLU A 252 7.91 -1.62 -22.49
N LEU A 253 6.56 -1.68 -22.52
CA LEU A 253 5.73 -1.10 -23.59
C LEU A 253 5.23 0.29 -23.18
N ASP A 254 5.11 1.18 -24.16
CA ASP A 254 4.56 2.51 -23.96
C ASP A 254 3.38 2.82 -24.93
N GLY A 255 2.57 3.82 -24.56
CA GLY A 255 1.54 4.38 -25.40
C GLY A 255 0.61 3.36 -26.06
N GLU A 256 0.60 3.35 -27.40
CA GLU A 256 -0.31 2.54 -28.21
C GLU A 256 0.04 1.03 -28.12
N ASP A 257 1.33 0.69 -28.04
CA ASP A 257 1.77 -0.71 -27.97
C ASP A 257 1.29 -1.37 -26.67
N ARG A 258 1.37 -0.65 -25.54
CA ARG A 258 0.81 -1.11 -24.26
C ARG A 258 -0.69 -1.33 -24.34
N ALA A 259 -1.43 -0.39 -24.93
CA ALA A 259 -2.89 -0.50 -25.06
C ALA A 259 -3.29 -1.71 -25.92
N MET A 260 -2.62 -1.93 -27.05
CA MET A 260 -2.85 -3.09 -27.93
C MET A 260 -2.55 -4.41 -27.21
N PHE A 261 -1.47 -4.47 -26.44
CA PHE A 261 -1.10 -5.68 -25.72
C PHE A 261 -2.11 -6.03 -24.62
N LEU A 262 -2.61 -5.03 -23.89
CA LEU A 262 -3.68 -5.23 -22.88
C LEU A 262 -4.98 -5.71 -23.53
N GLU A 263 -5.34 -5.17 -24.70
CA GLU A 263 -6.50 -5.61 -25.47
C GLU A 263 -6.36 -7.06 -25.95
N GLU A 264 -5.18 -7.46 -26.44
CA GLU A 264 -4.88 -8.83 -26.83
C GLU A 264 -5.01 -9.81 -25.66
N LEU A 265 -4.57 -9.42 -24.45
CA LEU A 265 -4.74 -10.18 -23.24
C LEU A 265 -6.19 -10.17 -22.70
N GLY A 266 -7.09 -9.35 -23.26
CA GLY A 266 -8.48 -9.21 -22.80
C GLY A 266 -8.62 -8.53 -21.45
N ILE A 267 -7.63 -7.74 -21.01
CA ILE A 267 -7.64 -7.00 -19.74
C ILE A 267 -7.70 -5.49 -19.97
N GLN A 268 -8.39 -4.78 -19.09
CA GLN A 268 -8.55 -3.32 -19.21
C GLN A 268 -7.39 -2.54 -18.58
N GLU A 269 -6.73 -3.12 -17.58
CA GLU A 269 -5.59 -2.53 -16.87
C GLU A 269 -4.63 -3.63 -16.44
N SER A 270 -3.35 -3.28 -16.28
CA SER A 270 -2.33 -4.22 -15.82
C SER A 270 -2.54 -4.64 -14.35
N GLY A 271 -1.99 -5.78 -13.96
CA GLY A 271 -1.97 -6.19 -12.56
C GLY A 271 -1.18 -5.21 -11.69
N LEU A 272 -0.15 -4.58 -12.25
CA LEU A 272 0.62 -3.53 -11.58
C LEU A 272 -0.23 -2.28 -11.31
N ASP A 273 -1.01 -1.79 -12.28
CA ASP A 273 -1.92 -0.66 -12.07
C ASP A 273 -2.95 -0.99 -10.96
N ARG A 274 -3.50 -2.20 -10.98
CA ARG A 274 -4.39 -2.69 -9.92
C ARG A 274 -3.70 -2.77 -8.56
N LEU A 275 -2.45 -3.25 -8.52
CA LEU A 275 -1.66 -3.31 -7.29
C LEU A 275 -1.45 -1.91 -6.70
N ILE A 276 -1.12 -0.93 -7.53
CA ILE A 276 -0.94 0.46 -7.11
C ILE A 276 -2.24 1.04 -6.54
N LYS A 277 -3.36 0.87 -7.25
CA LYS A 277 -4.68 1.34 -6.80
C LYS A 277 -5.12 0.66 -5.50
N CYS A 278 -4.99 -0.66 -5.42
CA CYS A 278 -5.31 -1.43 -4.20
C CYS A 278 -4.44 -1.01 -3.01
N SER A 279 -3.14 -0.80 -3.25
CA SER A 279 -2.19 -0.34 -2.23
C SER A 279 -2.54 1.05 -1.71
N TYR A 280 -2.95 1.94 -2.61
CA TYR A 280 -3.39 3.29 -2.29
C TYR A 280 -4.64 3.28 -1.41
N ALA A 281 -5.63 2.48 -1.78
CA ALA A 281 -6.86 2.28 -1.02
C ALA A 281 -6.60 1.62 0.34
N LEU A 282 -5.74 0.58 0.40
CA LEU A 282 -5.37 -0.13 1.63
C LEU A 282 -4.76 0.80 2.68
N LEU A 283 -3.97 1.78 2.23
CA LEU A 283 -3.36 2.79 3.09
C LEU A 283 -4.33 3.91 3.49
N GLY A 284 -5.58 3.85 3.05
CA GLY A 284 -6.58 4.89 3.29
C GLY A 284 -6.20 6.23 2.66
N LEU A 285 -5.54 6.18 1.49
CA LEU A 285 -5.11 7.37 0.77
C LEU A 285 -6.17 7.84 -0.20
N ILE A 286 -6.25 9.15 -0.36
CA ILE A 286 -7.06 9.83 -1.37
C ILE A 286 -6.23 10.90 -2.06
N SER A 287 -6.68 11.34 -3.23
CA SER A 287 -6.05 12.42 -3.97
C SER A 287 -6.98 13.62 -4.10
N PHE A 288 -6.51 14.80 -3.76
CA PHE A 288 -7.11 16.04 -4.24
C PHE A 288 -6.28 16.61 -5.40
N LEU A 289 -6.90 17.42 -6.23
CA LEU A 289 -6.32 17.89 -7.48
C LEU A 289 -6.15 19.42 -7.43
N THR A 290 -5.02 19.90 -7.93
CA THR A 290 -4.81 21.29 -8.29
C THR A 290 -4.67 21.41 -9.79
N TYR A 291 -5.12 22.53 -10.35
CA TYR A 291 -5.25 22.73 -11.79
C TYR A 291 -4.83 24.12 -12.21
N GLY A 292 -4.26 24.24 -13.39
CA GLY A 292 -3.81 25.50 -13.97
C GLY A 292 -2.95 25.28 -15.21
N GLU A 293 -2.62 26.37 -15.90
CA GLU A 293 -1.77 26.35 -17.12
C GLU A 293 -0.31 25.97 -16.81
N ASP A 294 0.18 26.21 -15.59
CA ASP A 294 1.53 25.85 -15.22
C ASP A 294 1.65 24.38 -14.80
N GLU A 295 0.72 23.90 -13.96
CA GLU A 295 0.73 22.53 -13.48
C GLU A 295 -0.69 22.04 -13.17
N CYS A 296 -0.99 20.80 -13.63
CA CYS A 296 -2.05 19.96 -13.08
C CYS A 296 -1.41 18.88 -12.20
N ARG A 297 -1.87 18.78 -10.94
CA ARG A 297 -1.23 17.87 -9.99
C ARG A 297 -2.21 17.16 -9.08
N ALA A 298 -1.97 15.86 -8.84
CA ALA A 298 -2.62 15.07 -7.82
C ALA A 298 -1.79 15.05 -6.53
N TRP A 299 -2.43 15.33 -5.39
CA TRP A 299 -1.82 15.44 -4.08
C TRP A 299 -2.33 14.35 -3.16
N THR A 300 -1.43 13.53 -2.64
CA THR A 300 -1.76 12.44 -1.72
C THR A 300 -2.02 12.94 -0.30
N ILE A 301 -3.15 12.57 0.25
CA ILE A 301 -3.51 12.78 1.66
C ILE A 301 -4.17 11.53 2.25
N LYS A 302 -4.22 11.41 3.57
CA LYS A 302 -5.05 10.39 4.22
C LYS A 302 -6.53 10.79 4.15
N ASN A 303 -7.40 9.82 3.98
CA ASN A 303 -8.84 10.05 4.16
C ASN A 303 -9.11 10.62 5.56
N GLY A 304 -10.01 11.57 5.67
CA GLY A 304 -10.26 12.32 6.91
C GLY A 304 -9.37 13.56 7.12
N THR A 305 -8.44 13.85 6.21
CA THR A 305 -7.58 15.06 6.28
C THR A 305 -8.42 16.32 6.07
N LYS A 306 -8.24 17.32 6.97
CA LYS A 306 -8.90 18.63 6.85
C LYS A 306 -8.17 19.55 5.86
N ALA A 307 -8.90 20.55 5.34
CA ALA A 307 -8.40 21.47 4.32
C ALA A 307 -7.07 22.18 4.68
N PRO A 308 -6.81 22.66 5.91
CA PRO A 308 -5.52 23.27 6.24
C PRO A 308 -4.35 22.29 6.12
N GLN A 309 -4.50 21.05 6.62
CA GLN A 309 -3.46 20.02 6.51
C GLN A 309 -3.25 19.58 5.06
N ALA A 310 -4.32 19.51 4.25
CA ALA A 310 -4.21 19.27 2.82
C ALA A 310 -3.42 20.39 2.11
N ALA A 311 -3.69 21.65 2.45
CA ALA A 311 -2.93 22.81 1.97
C ALA A 311 -1.42 22.71 2.36
N GLY A 312 -1.14 22.17 3.54
CA GLY A 312 0.22 21.91 4.03
C GLY A 312 1.01 20.92 3.17
N LYS A 313 0.33 20.04 2.43
CA LYS A 313 0.98 19.15 1.45
C LYS A 313 1.58 19.92 0.27
N ILE A 314 1.02 21.08 -0.06
CA ILE A 314 1.54 21.95 -1.11
C ILE A 314 2.71 22.75 -0.54
N HIS A 315 2.49 23.46 0.57
CA HIS A 315 3.53 24.23 1.27
C HIS A 315 3.09 24.58 2.70
N SER A 316 4.03 24.55 3.63
CA SER A 316 3.76 24.90 5.06
C SER A 316 3.21 26.33 5.26
N ASP A 317 3.58 27.26 4.38
CA ASP A 317 3.06 28.63 4.44
C ASP A 317 1.59 28.69 4.09
N ILE A 318 1.11 27.87 3.14
CA ILE A 318 -0.31 27.80 2.77
C ILE A 318 -1.13 27.23 3.95
N GLU A 319 -0.60 26.26 4.68
CA GLU A 319 -1.22 25.73 5.90
C GLU A 319 -1.34 26.80 6.98
N ARG A 320 -0.21 27.49 7.27
CA ARG A 320 -0.19 28.58 8.30
C ARG A 320 -1.10 29.73 7.94
N GLY A 321 -1.06 30.16 6.69
CA GLY A 321 -1.84 31.28 6.19
C GLY A 321 -3.24 30.92 5.71
N PHE A 322 -3.73 29.68 5.94
CA PHE A 322 -4.99 29.19 5.40
C PHE A 322 -6.18 30.09 5.75
N ILE A 323 -6.91 30.56 4.74
CA ILE A 323 -8.13 31.33 4.86
C ILE A 323 -9.34 30.45 4.54
N ARG A 324 -9.38 29.87 3.34
CA ARG A 324 -10.45 28.99 2.84
C ARG A 324 -9.98 28.15 1.66
N ALA A 325 -10.71 27.07 1.37
CA ALA A 325 -10.57 26.27 0.17
C ALA A 325 -11.73 26.54 -0.78
N GLU A 326 -11.43 26.93 -2.01
CA GLU A 326 -12.41 26.99 -3.10
C GLU A 326 -12.41 25.62 -3.77
N THR A 327 -13.50 24.86 -3.56
CA THR A 327 -13.56 23.42 -3.89
C THR A 327 -14.65 23.13 -4.90
N ILE A 328 -14.32 22.36 -5.92
CA ILE A 328 -15.26 21.80 -6.90
C ILE A 328 -15.04 20.29 -6.93
N ASN A 329 -16.13 19.50 -6.99
CA ASN A 329 -16.01 18.07 -7.26
C ASN A 329 -15.57 17.88 -8.75
N PHE A 330 -14.70 16.89 -9.00
CA PHE A 330 -14.18 16.61 -10.33
C PHE A 330 -15.30 16.37 -11.37
N ASP A 331 -16.30 15.54 -11.04
CA ASP A 331 -17.40 15.23 -11.97
C ASP A 331 -18.23 16.46 -12.30
N ASP A 332 -18.44 17.35 -11.30
CA ASP A 332 -19.13 18.64 -11.52
C ASP A 332 -18.33 19.54 -12.45
N MET A 333 -17.00 19.55 -12.29
CA MET A 333 -16.12 20.31 -13.17
C MET A 333 -16.18 19.84 -14.61
N ILE A 334 -16.06 18.52 -14.84
CA ILE A 334 -16.15 17.93 -16.18
C ILE A 334 -17.49 18.25 -16.83
N ARG A 335 -18.59 18.09 -16.08
CA ARG A 335 -19.95 18.38 -16.56
C ARG A 335 -20.18 19.85 -16.90
N CYS A 336 -19.51 20.76 -16.21
CA CYS A 336 -19.61 22.20 -16.44
C CYS A 336 -18.64 22.69 -17.52
N GLY A 337 -17.55 22.01 -17.77
CA GLY A 337 -16.53 22.38 -18.73
C GLY A 337 -15.60 23.53 -18.33
N SER A 338 -15.93 24.27 -17.25
CA SER A 338 -15.07 25.33 -16.71
C SER A 338 -15.43 25.70 -15.27
N VAL A 339 -14.46 26.27 -14.55
CA VAL A 339 -14.65 26.81 -13.19
C VAL A 339 -15.69 27.93 -13.18
N ALA A 340 -15.69 28.78 -14.22
CA ALA A 340 -16.65 29.88 -14.31
C ALA A 340 -18.09 29.34 -14.42
N ALA A 341 -18.33 28.36 -15.28
CA ALA A 341 -19.65 27.74 -15.43
C ALA A 341 -20.08 26.97 -14.17
N ALA A 342 -19.14 26.31 -13.48
CA ALA A 342 -19.43 25.66 -12.20
C ALA A 342 -19.79 26.69 -11.10
N LYS A 343 -19.12 27.83 -11.10
CA LYS A 343 -19.44 28.95 -10.16
C LYS A 343 -20.83 29.52 -10.42
N GLU A 344 -21.20 29.76 -11.67
CA GLU A 344 -22.54 30.24 -12.05
C GLU A 344 -23.64 29.28 -11.61
N LYS A 345 -23.37 27.97 -11.64
CA LYS A 345 -24.29 26.92 -11.16
C LYS A 345 -24.23 26.70 -9.64
N GLY A 346 -23.44 27.47 -8.89
CA GLY A 346 -23.32 27.33 -7.44
C GLY A 346 -22.58 26.07 -6.97
N LEU A 347 -21.80 25.42 -7.85
CA LEU A 347 -21.04 24.17 -7.58
C LEU A 347 -19.63 24.45 -7.04
N LEU A 348 -19.11 25.68 -7.17
CA LEU A 348 -17.90 26.13 -6.51
C LEU A 348 -18.21 26.48 -5.06
N ARG A 349 -17.76 25.64 -4.15
CA ARG A 349 -17.98 25.79 -2.71
C ARG A 349 -16.83 26.55 -2.06
N SER A 350 -17.11 27.31 -1.02
CA SER A 350 -16.13 27.97 -0.18
C SER A 350 -16.10 27.25 1.18
N GLU A 351 -15.04 26.49 1.43
CA GLU A 351 -14.92 25.62 2.58
C GLU A 351 -13.92 26.18 3.61
N GLY A 352 -14.27 26.02 4.88
CA GLY A 352 -13.46 26.49 6.01
C GLY A 352 -12.47 25.46 6.54
N LYS A 353 -11.89 25.75 7.72
CA LYS A 353 -10.84 24.95 8.34
C LYS A 353 -11.28 23.52 8.72
N GLU A 354 -12.56 23.33 9.01
CA GLU A 354 -13.12 22.04 9.44
C GLU A 354 -13.53 21.13 8.26
N TYR A 355 -13.40 21.62 7.03
CA TYR A 355 -13.75 20.85 5.86
C TYR A 355 -12.83 19.64 5.71
N VAL A 356 -13.41 18.43 5.67
CA VAL A 356 -12.72 17.18 5.37
C VAL A 356 -12.68 17.01 3.87
N VAL A 357 -11.46 17.00 3.32
CA VAL A 357 -11.22 16.87 1.87
C VAL A 357 -11.67 15.49 1.39
N LYS A 358 -12.35 15.48 0.25
CA LYS A 358 -12.83 14.25 -0.41
C LYS A 358 -11.93 13.87 -1.58
N ASP A 359 -11.92 12.58 -1.91
CA ASP A 359 -11.21 12.09 -3.08
C ASP A 359 -11.76 12.73 -4.36
N GLY A 360 -10.86 13.23 -5.22
CA GLY A 360 -11.21 13.94 -6.45
C GLY A 360 -11.66 15.39 -6.25
N ASP A 361 -11.61 15.95 -5.06
CA ASP A 361 -11.82 17.38 -4.89
C ASP A 361 -10.78 18.18 -5.66
N MET A 362 -11.21 19.09 -6.51
CA MET A 362 -10.39 20.10 -7.15
C MET A 362 -10.35 21.34 -6.27
N ILE A 363 -9.16 21.72 -5.79
CA ILE A 363 -9.05 22.72 -4.73
C ILE A 363 -8.12 23.86 -5.13
N TYR A 364 -8.59 25.09 -4.92
CA TYR A 364 -7.76 26.28 -4.92
C TYR A 364 -7.73 26.88 -3.50
N PHE A 365 -6.56 26.85 -2.86
CA PHE A 365 -6.40 27.38 -1.50
C PHE A 365 -6.17 28.88 -1.50
N ARG A 366 -6.97 29.60 -0.73
CA ARG A 366 -6.77 31.02 -0.42
C ARG A 366 -6.03 31.14 0.89
N PHE A 367 -4.91 31.82 0.89
CA PHE A 367 -4.05 32.00 2.04
C PHE A 367 -3.45 33.40 2.07
N ASN A 368 -2.98 33.81 3.26
CA ASN A 368 -2.24 35.03 3.46
C ASN A 368 -1.02 34.74 4.34
N VAL A 369 0.16 35.13 3.89
CA VAL A 369 1.45 34.93 4.59
C VAL A 369 2.02 36.27 4.95
#